data_ce7e7aa32088e185e84cb60bc8b2a409
#
_entry.id   ce7e7aa32088e185e84cb60bc8b2a409
#
_cell.length_a   1.000
_cell.length_b   1.000
_cell.length_c   1.000
_cell.angle_alpha   90.00
_cell.angle_beta   90.00
_cell.angle_gamma   90.00
#
_symmetry.space_group_name_H-M   'P 1'
#
loop_
_entity.id
_entity.type
_entity.pdbx_description
1 polymer ?
#
loop_
_entity_poly.entity_id
_entity_poly.type
_entity_poly.pdbx_seq_one_letter_code
_entity_poly.pdbx_strand_id
1 'polypeptide(L)'
;MVRLVQITDCHLGAEKNFISHGVNTYESFSRVLHEITTKLPPSLIIASGDISSSGEECSYQLFSDVMESSLIPYRWLPGNHDDFLMMNNIIVQPFVRVEKQENWAVVSLVSADPGNVAGVIAKDEIEQLRSLLKNCQNYFVLLFVHHHPVSINSRWLDEHCISNNWQVEEILAQYDNVRGVFTGHVHQERVTNWNDLLVYNTPSTCFQFASDAERFQLGEKAPGYRWIELYPDGSFDTGVNYLEAWHAGMD
;
A
#
# COMPACT_ATOMS: atom_id res chain seq x y z
N MET A 1 8.47 -12.46 -17.02
CA MET A 1 7.35 -12.16 -16.10
C MET A 1 7.93 -11.87 -14.72
N VAL A 2 7.61 -10.73 -14.16
CA VAL A 2 7.99 -10.33 -12.80
C VAL A 2 6.74 -10.34 -11.93
N ARG A 3 6.81 -10.90 -10.73
CA ARG A 3 5.69 -10.89 -9.78
C ARG A 3 6.01 -9.97 -8.61
N LEU A 4 5.12 -9.04 -8.35
CA LEU A 4 5.11 -8.20 -7.16
C LEU A 4 3.96 -8.60 -6.24
N VAL A 5 4.09 -8.28 -4.97
CA VAL A 5 2.99 -8.36 -4.01
C VAL A 5 2.90 -7.02 -3.27
N GLN A 6 1.70 -6.48 -3.17
CA GLN A 6 1.40 -5.33 -2.32
C GLN A 6 0.76 -5.82 -1.03
N ILE A 7 1.33 -5.40 0.09
CA ILE A 7 0.75 -5.43 1.44
C ILE A 7 0.51 -4.01 1.90
N THR A 8 -0.44 -3.79 2.77
CA THR A 8 -0.80 -2.44 3.24
C THR A 8 -1.55 -2.51 4.56
N ASP A 9 -1.58 -1.41 5.29
CA ASP A 9 -2.42 -1.23 6.46
C ASP A 9 -2.22 -2.36 7.50
N CYS A 10 -0.95 -2.57 7.87
CA CYS A 10 -0.59 -3.63 8.83
C CYS A 10 -1.02 -3.26 10.25
N HIS A 11 -1.05 -1.96 10.57
CA HIS A 11 -1.42 -1.39 11.87
C HIS A 11 -0.80 -2.13 13.06
N LEU A 12 0.50 -2.43 12.97
CA LEU A 12 1.21 -3.10 14.05
C LEU A 12 1.27 -2.20 15.29
N GLY A 13 0.99 -2.78 16.45
CA GLY A 13 1.27 -2.12 17.72
C GLY A 13 2.71 -2.33 18.18
N ALA A 14 3.04 -1.76 19.35
CA ALA A 14 4.35 -1.89 19.97
C ALA A 14 4.68 -3.33 20.41
N GLU A 15 3.67 -4.16 20.63
CA GLU A 15 3.82 -5.52 21.14
C GLU A 15 3.12 -6.54 20.23
N LYS A 16 3.64 -7.78 20.19
CA LYS A 16 3.09 -8.86 19.37
C LYS A 16 1.66 -9.29 19.73
N ASN A 17 1.21 -8.98 20.93
CA ASN A 17 -0.14 -9.26 21.42
C ASN A 17 -1.11 -8.09 21.24
N PHE A 18 -0.71 -7.01 20.53
CA PHE A 18 -1.56 -5.86 20.27
C PHE A 18 -2.78 -6.26 19.43
N ILE A 19 -3.95 -5.86 19.89
CA ILE A 19 -5.23 -6.13 19.23
C ILE A 19 -5.82 -4.80 18.75
N SER A 20 -6.12 -4.71 17.47
CA SER A 20 -6.87 -3.62 16.86
C SER A 20 -8.16 -4.17 16.26
N HIS A 21 -9.31 -3.61 16.64
CA HIS A 21 -10.63 -4.01 16.14
C HIS A 21 -10.89 -5.54 16.20
N GLY A 22 -10.42 -6.21 17.26
CA GLY A 22 -10.60 -7.64 17.47
C GLY A 22 -9.59 -8.53 16.71
N VAL A 23 -8.61 -7.93 16.03
CA VAL A 23 -7.55 -8.64 15.28
C VAL A 23 -6.20 -8.46 15.97
N ASN A 24 -5.50 -9.54 16.25
CA ASN A 24 -4.07 -9.47 16.57
C ASN A 24 -3.31 -9.14 15.29
N THR A 25 -2.83 -7.90 15.19
CA THR A 25 -2.26 -7.34 13.95
C THR A 25 -0.92 -7.98 13.59
N TYR A 26 -0.11 -8.36 14.59
CA TYR A 26 1.14 -9.07 14.35
C TYR A 26 0.91 -10.49 13.82
N GLU A 27 -0.05 -11.22 14.40
CA GLU A 27 -0.40 -12.57 13.94
C GLU A 27 -0.96 -12.54 12.52
N SER A 28 -1.91 -11.63 12.23
CA SER A 28 -2.50 -11.52 10.91
C SER A 28 -1.46 -11.17 9.83
N PHE A 29 -0.60 -10.19 10.11
CA PHE A 29 0.49 -9.81 9.21
C PHE A 29 1.46 -10.97 8.98
N SER A 30 1.88 -11.66 10.05
CA SER A 30 2.79 -12.81 9.94
C SER A 30 2.19 -13.94 9.13
N ARG A 31 0.88 -14.22 9.25
CA ARG A 31 0.17 -15.23 8.46
C ARG A 31 0.04 -14.83 6.99
N VAL A 32 -0.26 -13.56 6.71
CA VAL A 32 -0.27 -13.05 5.32
C VAL A 32 1.09 -13.21 4.68
N LEU A 33 2.18 -12.83 5.37
CA LEU A 33 3.52 -12.97 4.83
C LEU A 33 3.92 -14.45 4.64
N HIS A 34 3.54 -15.33 5.57
CA HIS A 34 3.75 -16.77 5.43
C HIS A 34 3.04 -17.33 4.19
N GLU A 35 1.80 -16.90 3.93
CA GLU A 35 1.07 -17.34 2.74
C GLU A 35 1.74 -16.82 1.46
N ILE A 36 2.16 -15.56 1.42
CA ILE A 36 2.89 -14.98 0.29
C ILE A 36 4.17 -15.79 0.01
N THR A 37 4.97 -16.06 1.03
CA THR A 37 6.26 -16.76 0.88
C THR A 37 6.14 -18.21 0.46
N THR A 38 5.06 -18.87 0.85
CA THR A 38 4.86 -20.32 0.60
C THR A 38 4.06 -20.61 -0.67
N LYS A 39 3.01 -19.83 -0.95
CA LYS A 39 2.11 -20.08 -2.09
C LYS A 39 2.51 -19.30 -3.34
N LEU A 40 3.05 -18.10 -3.19
CA LEU A 40 3.23 -17.18 -4.31
C LEU A 40 4.45 -16.26 -4.13
N PRO A 41 5.67 -16.81 -3.95
CA PRO A 41 6.83 -15.97 -3.65
C PRO A 41 7.07 -14.94 -4.77
N PRO A 42 7.02 -13.62 -4.46
CA PRO A 42 7.28 -12.57 -5.43
C PRO A 42 8.77 -12.24 -5.51
N SER A 43 9.15 -11.50 -6.55
CA SER A 43 10.49 -10.89 -6.64
C SER A 43 10.63 -9.63 -5.76
N LEU A 44 9.50 -9.01 -5.39
CA LEU A 44 9.49 -7.80 -4.58
C LEU A 44 8.15 -7.66 -3.84
N ILE A 45 8.19 -7.25 -2.57
CA ILE A 45 7.01 -6.84 -1.79
C ILE A 45 6.99 -5.32 -1.67
N ILE A 46 5.82 -4.71 -1.85
CA ILE A 46 5.58 -3.28 -1.61
C ILE A 46 4.65 -3.13 -0.40
N ALA A 47 5.15 -2.56 0.69
CA ALA A 47 4.35 -2.18 1.85
C ALA A 47 3.88 -0.73 1.66
N SER A 48 2.60 -0.54 1.38
CA SER A 48 2.07 0.75 0.93
C SER A 48 1.39 1.57 2.03
N GLY A 49 2.02 1.63 3.21
CA GLY A 49 1.65 2.54 4.30
C GLY A 49 0.82 1.89 5.41
N ASP A 50 0.63 2.67 6.46
CA ASP A 50 -0.01 2.28 7.72
C ASP A 50 0.58 0.98 8.29
N ILE A 51 1.92 0.96 8.32
CA ILE A 51 2.70 -0.14 8.89
C ILE A 51 2.48 -0.19 10.40
N SER A 52 2.57 0.98 11.06
CA SER A 52 2.29 1.14 12.48
C SER A 52 0.83 1.56 12.71
N SER A 53 0.30 1.22 13.87
CA SER A 53 -1.00 1.73 14.33
C SER A 53 -0.92 3.18 14.84
N SER A 54 0.24 3.61 15.34
CA SER A 54 0.42 4.91 16.01
C SER A 54 1.83 5.51 15.88
N GLY A 55 2.62 5.07 14.89
CA GLY A 55 3.94 5.62 14.62
C GLY A 55 5.02 5.24 15.64
N GLU A 56 4.91 4.11 16.32
CA GLU A 56 5.82 3.70 17.39
C GLU A 56 7.03 2.94 16.87
N GLU A 57 8.22 3.21 17.43
CA GLU A 57 9.49 2.55 17.09
C GLU A 57 9.39 1.02 17.10
N CYS A 58 8.80 0.45 18.17
CA CYS A 58 8.68 -1.00 18.33
C CYS A 58 7.85 -1.64 17.23
N SER A 59 6.81 -0.98 16.71
CA SER A 59 6.00 -1.51 15.61
C SER A 59 6.79 -1.61 14.31
N TYR A 60 7.64 -0.63 14.01
CA TYR A 60 8.53 -0.67 12.85
C TYR A 60 9.64 -1.72 12.98
N GLN A 61 10.13 -1.93 14.21
CA GLN A 61 11.07 -3.01 14.47
C GLN A 61 10.43 -4.38 14.25
N LEU A 62 9.19 -4.60 14.75
CA LEU A 62 8.43 -5.83 14.52
C LEU A 62 8.19 -6.07 13.02
N PHE A 63 7.80 -5.02 12.28
CA PHE A 63 7.64 -5.09 10.83
C PHE A 63 8.94 -5.51 10.15
N SER A 64 10.04 -4.82 10.46
CA SER A 64 11.35 -5.06 9.85
C SER A 64 11.83 -6.48 10.13
N ASP A 65 11.73 -6.96 11.35
CA ASP A 65 12.13 -8.33 11.74
C ASP A 65 11.36 -9.39 10.96
N VAL A 66 10.04 -9.22 10.81
CA VAL A 66 9.19 -10.16 10.05
C VAL A 66 9.52 -10.12 8.56
N MET A 67 9.68 -8.93 7.98
CA MET A 67 10.03 -8.77 6.56
C MET A 67 11.40 -9.35 6.24
N GLU A 68 12.43 -9.07 7.04
CA GLU A 68 13.78 -9.61 6.85
C GLU A 68 13.80 -11.14 6.94
N SER A 69 12.96 -11.73 7.80
CA SER A 69 12.85 -13.19 7.92
C SER A 69 12.32 -13.87 6.66
N SER A 70 11.61 -13.14 5.81
CA SER A 70 11.07 -13.66 4.55
C SER A 70 12.14 -13.86 3.47
N LEU A 71 13.27 -13.17 3.59
CA LEU A 71 14.35 -13.10 2.59
C LEU A 71 13.91 -12.57 1.22
N ILE A 72 12.70 -11.99 1.12
CA ILE A 72 12.19 -11.38 -0.10
C ILE A 72 12.51 -9.89 -0.06
N PRO A 73 13.09 -9.30 -1.13
CA PRO A 73 13.27 -7.86 -1.22
C PRO A 73 11.96 -7.11 -1.02
N TYR A 74 11.98 -5.99 -0.29
CA TYR A 74 10.80 -5.18 -0.11
C TYR A 74 11.09 -3.67 -0.19
N ARG A 75 10.05 -2.91 -0.50
CA ARG A 75 10.03 -1.45 -0.44
C ARG A 75 8.81 -1.02 0.36
N TRP A 76 8.86 0.17 0.89
CA TRP A 76 7.79 0.71 1.71
C TRP A 76 7.58 2.20 1.43
N LEU A 77 6.41 2.69 1.75
CA LEU A 77 6.06 4.10 1.81
C LEU A 77 5.17 4.33 3.04
N PRO A 78 5.12 5.56 3.59
CA PRO A 78 4.32 5.85 4.77
C PRO A 78 2.84 6.01 4.44
N GLY A 79 1.98 5.66 5.42
CA GLY A 79 0.58 6.06 5.49
C GLY A 79 0.36 7.17 6.54
N ASN A 80 -0.90 7.49 6.82
CA ASN A 80 -1.24 8.56 7.76
C ASN A 80 -1.02 8.19 9.24
N HIS A 81 -0.94 6.91 9.57
CA HIS A 81 -0.60 6.42 10.90
C HIS A 81 0.91 6.36 11.16
N ASP A 82 1.72 6.55 10.13
CA ASP A 82 3.15 6.35 10.21
C ASP A 82 3.94 7.63 10.52
N ASP A 83 5.05 7.48 11.24
CA ASP A 83 6.10 8.49 11.35
C ASP A 83 7.22 8.17 10.33
N PHE A 84 7.26 8.93 9.24
CA PHE A 84 8.22 8.70 8.15
C PHE A 84 9.68 8.76 8.59
N LEU A 85 10.02 9.67 9.52
CA LEU A 85 11.40 9.79 10.00
C LEU A 85 11.79 8.58 10.83
N MET A 86 10.90 8.11 11.68
CA MET A 86 11.11 6.91 12.48
C MET A 86 11.21 5.66 11.61
N MET A 87 10.30 5.50 10.63
CA MET A 87 10.37 4.41 9.65
C MET A 87 11.73 4.35 8.97
N ASN A 88 12.22 5.49 8.47
CA ASN A 88 13.49 5.57 7.75
C ASN A 88 14.71 5.28 8.63
N ASN A 89 14.58 5.43 9.95
CA ASN A 89 15.65 5.13 10.90
C ASN A 89 15.64 3.65 11.35
N ILE A 90 14.47 3.01 11.39
CA ILE A 90 14.30 1.69 12.00
C ILE A 90 14.18 0.57 10.96
N ILE A 91 13.44 0.79 9.88
CA ILE A 91 13.26 -0.25 8.86
C ILE A 91 14.58 -0.47 8.12
N VAL A 92 15.05 -1.73 8.09
CA VAL A 92 16.36 -2.10 7.54
C VAL A 92 16.49 -1.72 6.06
N GLN A 93 15.47 -1.98 5.24
CA GLN A 93 15.48 -1.54 3.85
C GLN A 93 15.21 -0.04 3.76
N PRO A 94 16.06 0.75 3.06
CA PRO A 94 15.88 2.19 2.97
C PRO A 94 14.62 2.54 2.16
N PHE A 95 14.05 3.72 2.44
CA PHE A 95 13.04 4.28 1.55
C PHE A 95 13.60 4.56 0.17
N VAL A 96 12.96 4.03 -0.86
CA VAL A 96 13.36 4.19 -2.25
C VAL A 96 12.17 4.63 -3.09
N ARG A 97 12.31 5.76 -3.79
CA ARG A 97 11.23 6.31 -4.61
C ARG A 97 11.00 5.57 -5.91
N VAL A 98 12.01 4.92 -6.44
CA VAL A 98 11.92 4.13 -7.67
C VAL A 98 12.64 2.82 -7.49
N GLU A 99 11.91 1.72 -7.65
CA GLU A 99 12.49 0.39 -7.76
C GLU A 99 12.29 -0.15 -9.17
N LYS A 100 13.37 -0.61 -9.80
CA LYS A 100 13.33 -1.11 -11.18
C LYS A 100 13.32 -2.64 -11.20
N GLN A 101 12.41 -3.18 -11.99
CA GLN A 101 12.21 -4.61 -12.20
C GLN A 101 12.12 -4.88 -13.70
N GLU A 102 13.21 -5.34 -14.32
CA GLU A 102 13.32 -5.52 -15.78
C GLU A 102 12.96 -4.22 -16.55
N ASN A 103 11.90 -4.18 -17.34
CA ASN A 103 11.41 -3.01 -18.06
C ASN A 103 10.28 -2.25 -17.33
N TRP A 104 10.09 -2.52 -16.05
CA TRP A 104 9.12 -1.85 -15.18
C TRP A 104 9.80 -0.97 -14.13
N ALA A 105 9.13 0.09 -13.74
CA ALA A 105 9.50 0.93 -12.62
C ALA A 105 8.32 1.04 -11.63
N VAL A 106 8.56 0.69 -10.40
CA VAL A 106 7.65 0.93 -9.26
C VAL A 106 8.01 2.28 -8.68
N VAL A 107 7.09 3.22 -8.74
CA VAL A 107 7.28 4.59 -8.23
C VAL A 107 6.45 4.77 -6.97
N SER A 108 7.10 5.16 -5.87
CA SER A 108 6.47 5.46 -4.58
C SER A 108 6.27 6.96 -4.42
N LEU A 109 5.03 7.37 -4.14
CA LEU A 109 4.63 8.75 -3.89
C LEU A 109 4.11 8.87 -2.45
N VAL A 110 4.61 9.85 -1.71
CA VAL A 110 4.18 10.08 -0.33
C VAL A 110 2.95 11.00 -0.32
N SER A 111 1.87 10.54 0.29
CA SER A 111 0.62 11.29 0.49
C SER A 111 0.29 11.53 1.96
N ALA A 112 1.11 11.02 2.87
CA ALA A 112 0.94 11.23 4.30
C ALA A 112 1.27 12.68 4.66
N ASP A 113 0.35 13.32 5.36
CA ASP A 113 0.50 14.68 5.92
C ASP A 113 0.46 14.57 7.44
N PRO A 114 1.58 14.85 8.15
CA PRO A 114 1.67 14.62 9.60
C PRO A 114 0.53 15.27 10.39
N GLY A 115 -0.19 14.47 11.17
CA GLY A 115 -1.31 14.92 12.00
C GLY A 115 -2.66 15.00 11.27
N ASN A 116 -2.72 14.66 9.99
CA ASN A 116 -3.95 14.59 9.20
C ASN A 116 -4.23 13.15 8.76
N VAL A 117 -5.52 12.78 8.70
CA VAL A 117 -5.96 11.48 8.17
C VAL A 117 -6.11 11.52 6.66
N ALA A 118 -6.48 12.68 6.10
CA ALA A 118 -6.64 12.86 4.66
C ALA A 118 -5.28 13.02 3.95
N GLY A 119 -5.20 12.51 2.73
CA GLY A 119 -3.98 12.58 1.92
C GLY A 119 -3.75 13.97 1.32
N VAL A 120 -2.48 14.39 1.31
CA VAL A 120 -2.01 15.57 0.58
C VAL A 120 -0.69 15.24 -0.09
N ILE A 121 -0.53 15.58 -1.36
CA ILE A 121 0.77 15.49 -2.02
C ILE A 121 1.50 16.80 -1.83
N ALA A 122 2.54 16.81 -1.02
CA ALA A 122 3.35 18.00 -0.75
C ALA A 122 3.98 18.55 -2.03
N LYS A 123 4.31 19.84 -2.03
CA LYS A 123 4.83 20.51 -3.24
C LYS A 123 6.12 19.88 -3.75
N ASP A 124 7.01 19.50 -2.87
CA ASP A 124 8.25 18.81 -3.21
C ASP A 124 7.98 17.39 -3.75
N GLU A 125 6.96 16.69 -3.26
CA GLU A 125 6.51 15.40 -3.81
C GLU A 125 5.97 15.55 -5.26
N ILE A 126 5.25 16.64 -5.55
CA ILE A 126 4.80 16.96 -6.91
C ILE A 126 6.00 17.20 -7.85
N GLU A 127 7.00 17.96 -7.39
CA GLU A 127 8.23 18.21 -8.16
C GLU A 127 9.04 16.90 -8.36
N GLN A 128 9.12 16.07 -7.32
CA GLN A 128 9.73 14.74 -7.37
C GLN A 128 9.02 13.85 -8.40
N LEU A 129 7.70 13.76 -8.36
CA LEU A 129 6.93 12.92 -9.28
C LEU A 129 7.24 13.28 -10.75
N ARG A 130 7.27 14.59 -11.09
CA ARG A 130 7.65 15.06 -12.45
C ARG A 130 9.04 14.55 -12.86
N SER A 131 10.02 14.68 -11.95
CA SER A 131 11.38 14.24 -12.18
C SER A 131 11.48 12.71 -12.34
N LEU A 132 10.79 11.96 -11.49
CA LEU A 132 10.80 10.50 -11.49
C LEU A 132 10.20 9.95 -12.79
N LEU A 133 9.03 10.44 -13.20
CA LEU A 133 8.39 9.99 -14.44
C LEU A 133 9.23 10.34 -15.68
N LYS A 134 9.83 11.53 -15.71
CA LYS A 134 10.78 11.91 -16.75
C LYS A 134 11.97 10.93 -16.85
N ASN A 135 12.49 10.47 -15.72
CA ASN A 135 13.60 9.53 -15.67
C ASN A 135 13.18 8.07 -15.96
N CYS A 136 11.88 7.79 -15.91
CA CYS A 136 11.31 6.47 -16.16
C CYS A 136 10.62 6.34 -17.52
N GLN A 137 10.83 7.24 -18.47
CA GLN A 137 10.17 7.23 -19.80
C GLN A 137 10.40 5.94 -20.61
N ASN A 138 11.50 5.23 -20.37
CA ASN A 138 11.83 3.96 -21.02
C ASN A 138 11.34 2.73 -20.25
N TYR A 139 10.54 2.92 -19.19
CA TYR A 139 9.98 1.86 -18.35
C TYR A 139 8.46 1.97 -18.35
N PHE A 140 7.76 0.86 -18.25
CA PHE A 140 6.37 0.87 -17.84
C PHE A 140 6.31 1.18 -16.34
N VAL A 141 5.40 2.04 -15.90
CA VAL A 141 5.36 2.56 -14.54
C VAL A 141 4.11 2.08 -13.81
N LEU A 142 4.29 1.58 -12.59
CA LEU A 142 3.24 1.45 -11.59
C LEU A 142 3.48 2.50 -10.50
N LEU A 143 2.45 3.29 -10.18
CA LEU A 143 2.50 4.27 -9.11
C LEU A 143 1.87 3.69 -7.84
N PHE A 144 2.60 3.74 -6.73
CA PHE A 144 2.12 3.37 -5.41
C PHE A 144 2.00 4.61 -4.53
N VAL A 145 0.86 4.79 -3.92
CA VAL A 145 0.56 5.88 -2.99
C VAL A 145 -0.40 5.34 -1.92
N HIS A 146 -0.28 5.79 -0.67
CA HIS A 146 -1.12 5.23 0.39
C HIS A 146 -2.61 5.60 0.22
N HIS A 147 -2.92 6.90 0.16
CA HIS A 147 -4.29 7.38 0.06
C HIS A 147 -4.85 7.24 -1.37
N HIS A 148 -6.14 6.99 -1.46
CA HIS A 148 -6.84 6.93 -2.74
C HIS A 148 -7.05 8.34 -3.35
N PRO A 149 -6.83 8.49 -4.66
CA PRO A 149 -6.95 9.81 -5.30
C PRO A 149 -8.38 10.16 -5.73
N VAL A 150 -9.27 9.18 -5.83
CA VAL A 150 -10.65 9.36 -6.33
C VAL A 150 -11.64 8.69 -5.41
N SER A 151 -12.88 9.19 -5.41
CA SER A 151 -13.98 8.63 -4.63
C SER A 151 -14.16 7.13 -4.89
N ILE A 152 -14.39 6.40 -3.82
CA ILE A 152 -14.75 4.97 -3.84
C ILE A 152 -16.23 4.74 -3.51
N ASN A 153 -17.04 5.82 -3.47
CA ASN A 153 -18.44 5.83 -3.07
C ASN A 153 -18.67 5.40 -1.61
N SER A 154 -17.72 5.71 -0.73
CA SER A 154 -17.84 5.55 0.71
C SER A 154 -17.69 6.92 1.36
N ARG A 155 -18.80 7.52 1.80
CA ARG A 155 -18.84 8.93 2.23
C ARG A 155 -17.73 9.27 3.25
N TRP A 156 -17.54 8.43 4.26
CA TRP A 156 -16.56 8.71 5.32
C TRP A 156 -15.11 8.48 4.85
N LEU A 157 -14.85 7.50 3.96
CA LEU A 157 -13.52 7.27 3.38
C LEU A 157 -13.17 8.35 2.35
N ASP A 158 -14.15 8.81 1.58
CA ASP A 158 -13.97 9.84 0.57
C ASP A 158 -13.57 11.20 1.17
N GLU A 159 -13.84 11.43 2.46
CA GLU A 159 -13.33 12.59 3.22
C GLU A 159 -11.80 12.51 3.41
N HIS A 160 -11.19 11.36 3.23
CA HIS A 160 -9.76 11.10 3.41
C HIS A 160 -8.99 10.93 2.08
N CYS A 161 -9.62 11.20 0.95
CA CYS A 161 -8.95 11.21 -0.37
C CYS A 161 -7.75 12.17 -0.38
N ILE A 162 -6.89 12.00 -1.40
CA ILE A 162 -5.86 13.00 -1.71
C ILE A 162 -6.55 14.31 -2.13
N SER A 163 -6.44 15.34 -1.30
CA SER A 163 -7.17 16.60 -1.47
C SER A 163 -6.73 17.42 -2.69
N ASN A 164 -5.50 17.25 -3.14
CA ASN A 164 -4.92 17.91 -4.31
C ASN A 164 -4.58 16.91 -5.44
N ASN A 165 -5.38 15.86 -5.60
CA ASN A 165 -5.22 14.80 -6.60
C ASN A 165 -5.10 15.34 -8.05
N TRP A 166 -5.76 16.47 -8.35
CA TRP A 166 -5.73 17.11 -9.67
C TRP A 166 -4.32 17.48 -10.13
N GLN A 167 -3.39 17.80 -9.19
CA GLN A 167 -1.99 18.08 -9.52
C GLN A 167 -1.24 16.84 -10.00
N VAL A 168 -1.55 15.70 -9.38
CA VAL A 168 -0.99 14.40 -9.80
C VAL A 168 -1.59 14.00 -11.15
N GLU A 169 -2.89 14.16 -11.31
CA GLU A 169 -3.62 13.88 -12.56
C GLU A 169 -3.02 14.63 -13.76
N GLU A 170 -2.81 15.97 -13.63
CA GLU A 170 -2.18 16.80 -14.67
C GLU A 170 -0.77 16.30 -15.06
N ILE A 171 -0.04 15.72 -14.12
CA ILE A 171 1.27 15.14 -14.41
C ILE A 171 1.11 13.82 -15.13
N LEU A 172 0.30 12.90 -14.59
CA LEU A 172 0.13 11.55 -15.15
C LEU A 172 -0.39 11.59 -16.58
N ALA A 173 -1.27 12.55 -16.90
CA ALA A 173 -1.79 12.76 -18.26
C ALA A 173 -0.72 13.07 -19.33
N GLN A 174 0.52 13.38 -18.92
CA GLN A 174 1.63 13.65 -19.83
C GLN A 174 2.48 12.39 -20.12
N TYR A 175 2.14 11.24 -19.52
CA TYR A 175 2.98 10.03 -19.58
C TYR A 175 2.16 8.77 -19.90
N ASP A 176 2.22 8.36 -21.16
CA ASP A 176 1.52 7.16 -21.64
C ASP A 176 2.08 5.84 -21.11
N ASN A 177 3.23 5.88 -20.44
CA ASN A 177 3.89 4.71 -19.87
C ASN A 177 3.47 4.38 -18.44
N VAL A 178 2.64 5.19 -17.79
CA VAL A 178 2.02 4.85 -16.51
C VAL A 178 0.87 3.89 -16.75
N ARG A 179 0.88 2.74 -16.10
CA ARG A 179 -0.05 1.62 -16.36
C ARG A 179 -1.13 1.44 -15.29
N GLY A 180 -0.89 1.92 -14.08
CA GLY A 180 -1.86 1.81 -12.99
C GLY A 180 -1.39 2.49 -11.71
N VAL A 181 -2.34 2.75 -10.83
CA VAL A 181 -2.12 3.34 -9.51
C VAL A 181 -2.60 2.35 -8.45
N PHE A 182 -1.78 2.09 -7.45
CA PHE A 182 -2.05 1.15 -6.38
C PHE A 182 -2.08 1.85 -5.03
N THR A 183 -3.12 1.61 -4.24
CA THR A 183 -3.33 2.30 -2.96
C THR A 183 -3.67 1.33 -1.83
N GLY A 184 -3.50 1.79 -0.59
CA GLY A 184 -3.99 1.18 0.65
C GLY A 184 -5.14 1.98 1.24
N HIS A 185 -5.05 2.28 2.53
CA HIS A 185 -5.89 3.18 3.32
C HIS A 185 -7.36 2.79 3.48
N VAL A 186 -7.99 2.32 2.43
CA VAL A 186 -9.43 2.03 2.42
C VAL A 186 -9.78 0.64 2.95
N HIS A 187 -8.79 -0.21 3.21
CA HIS A 187 -8.96 -1.58 3.68
C HIS A 187 -10.00 -2.37 2.88
N GLN A 188 -10.05 -2.17 1.57
CA GLN A 188 -11.00 -2.82 0.66
C GLN A 188 -10.34 -3.14 -0.66
N GLU A 189 -10.76 -4.24 -1.26
CA GLU A 189 -10.50 -4.49 -2.67
C GLU A 189 -11.48 -3.69 -3.51
N ARG A 190 -10.97 -2.71 -4.27
CA ARG A 190 -11.76 -1.95 -5.24
C ARG A 190 -10.91 -1.63 -6.47
N VAL A 191 -11.60 -1.41 -7.58
CA VAL A 191 -10.99 -0.86 -8.80
C VAL A 191 -11.85 0.33 -9.24
N THR A 192 -11.21 1.48 -9.40
CA THR A 192 -11.89 2.74 -9.74
C THR A 192 -11.21 3.36 -10.96
N ASN A 193 -11.99 4.03 -11.80
CA ASN A 193 -11.43 4.79 -12.91
C ASN A 193 -10.92 6.16 -12.43
N TRP A 194 -9.75 6.53 -12.88
CA TRP A 194 -9.17 7.85 -12.74
C TRP A 194 -8.70 8.32 -14.13
N ASN A 195 -9.61 8.91 -14.87
CA ASN A 195 -9.47 9.17 -16.30
C ASN A 195 -9.08 7.91 -17.09
N ASP A 196 -7.92 7.92 -17.76
CA ASP A 196 -7.42 6.79 -18.57
C ASP A 196 -6.70 5.72 -17.74
N LEU A 197 -6.57 5.92 -16.41
CA LEU A 197 -5.90 5.00 -15.51
C LEU A 197 -6.90 4.27 -14.59
N LEU A 198 -6.51 3.08 -14.16
CA LEU A 198 -7.19 2.36 -13.10
C LEU A 198 -6.46 2.53 -11.77
N VAL A 199 -7.22 2.79 -10.72
CA VAL A 199 -6.77 2.81 -9.33
C VAL A 199 -7.19 1.50 -8.67
N TYR A 200 -6.23 0.76 -8.15
CA TYR A 200 -6.41 -0.51 -7.47
C TYR A 200 -6.24 -0.33 -5.97
N ASN A 201 -7.34 -0.33 -5.23
CA ASN A 201 -7.28 -0.31 -3.78
C ASN A 201 -7.05 -1.74 -3.26
N THR A 202 -6.16 -1.86 -2.29
CA THR A 202 -5.72 -3.16 -1.74
C THR A 202 -6.29 -3.36 -0.34
N PRO A 203 -6.75 -4.58 -0.01
CA PRO A 203 -7.21 -4.90 1.34
C PRO A 203 -6.07 -4.85 2.34
N SER A 204 -6.41 -4.56 3.58
CA SER A 204 -5.50 -4.55 4.72
C SER A 204 -4.98 -5.96 5.05
N THR A 205 -3.78 -6.04 5.59
CA THR A 205 -3.25 -7.28 6.18
C THR A 205 -3.79 -7.56 7.59
N CYS A 206 -4.68 -6.71 8.11
CA CYS A 206 -5.30 -6.94 9.42
C CYS A 206 -6.83 -7.00 9.35
N PHE A 207 -7.56 -5.91 9.48
CA PHE A 207 -9.02 -5.87 9.41
C PHE A 207 -9.47 -5.11 8.17
N GLN A 208 -10.70 -5.39 7.71
CA GLN A 208 -11.29 -4.71 6.56
C GLN A 208 -12.40 -3.75 7.00
N PHE A 209 -12.64 -2.71 6.17
CA PHE A 209 -13.83 -1.88 6.32
C PHE A 209 -14.98 -2.44 5.47
N ALA A 210 -16.22 -2.26 5.96
CA ALA A 210 -17.40 -2.66 5.21
C ALA A 210 -17.54 -1.83 3.93
N SER A 211 -17.85 -2.51 2.83
CA SER A 211 -18.13 -1.83 1.57
C SER A 211 -19.41 -1.01 1.66
N ASP A 212 -19.39 0.17 1.02
CA ASP A 212 -20.56 1.05 0.87
C ASP A 212 -21.16 1.57 2.19
N ALA A 213 -20.37 1.55 3.28
CA ALA A 213 -20.78 2.09 4.57
C ALA A 213 -20.72 3.64 4.57
N GLU A 214 -21.75 4.29 5.09
CA GLU A 214 -21.79 5.76 5.24
C GLU A 214 -20.93 6.27 6.41
N ARG A 215 -20.58 5.38 7.34
CA ARG A 215 -19.77 5.64 8.52
C ARG A 215 -18.80 4.48 8.73
N PHE A 216 -17.81 4.69 9.59
CA PHE A 216 -16.91 3.61 10.00
C PHE A 216 -17.69 2.37 10.41
N GLN A 217 -17.41 1.27 9.74
CA GLN A 217 -17.95 -0.05 10.01
C GLN A 217 -16.93 -1.11 9.58
N LEU A 218 -16.70 -2.09 10.44
CA LEU A 218 -15.86 -3.24 10.11
C LEU A 218 -16.56 -4.16 9.12
N GLY A 219 -15.79 -4.67 8.16
CA GLY A 219 -16.20 -5.70 7.22
C GLY A 219 -15.88 -7.10 7.74
N GLU A 220 -16.43 -8.11 7.08
CA GLU A 220 -16.29 -9.52 7.47
C GLU A 220 -15.13 -10.23 6.73
N LYS A 221 -14.53 -9.59 5.72
CA LYS A 221 -13.44 -10.20 4.96
C LYS A 221 -12.19 -10.39 5.81
N ALA A 222 -11.49 -11.49 5.58
CA ALA A 222 -10.22 -11.81 6.21
C ALA A 222 -9.11 -10.82 5.83
N PRO A 223 -7.98 -10.80 6.55
CA PRO A 223 -6.75 -10.16 6.12
C PRO A 223 -6.35 -10.59 4.71
N GLY A 224 -5.84 -9.65 3.91
CA GLY A 224 -5.55 -9.92 2.51
C GLY A 224 -4.33 -9.19 1.98
N TYR A 225 -4.00 -9.45 0.73
CA TYR A 225 -2.92 -8.84 -0.02
C TYR A 225 -3.22 -8.86 -1.51
N ARG A 226 -2.53 -8.02 -2.29
CA ARG A 226 -2.66 -7.97 -3.75
C ARG A 226 -1.41 -8.56 -4.41
N TRP A 227 -1.61 -9.43 -5.40
CA TRP A 227 -0.56 -9.87 -6.31
C TRP A 227 -0.64 -9.07 -7.63
N ILE A 228 0.51 -8.89 -8.29
CA ILE A 228 0.64 -8.15 -9.54
C ILE A 228 1.66 -8.90 -10.41
N GLU A 229 1.26 -9.34 -11.59
CA GLU A 229 2.13 -10.01 -12.57
C GLU A 229 2.41 -9.09 -13.73
N LEU A 230 3.68 -8.75 -13.94
CA LEU A 230 4.14 -7.79 -14.93
C LEU A 230 4.67 -8.51 -16.15
N TYR A 231 4.21 -8.11 -17.33
CA TYR A 231 4.63 -8.69 -18.60
C TYR A 231 5.57 -7.76 -19.39
N PRO A 232 6.44 -8.32 -20.28
CA PRO A 232 7.42 -7.52 -21.01
C PRO A 232 6.80 -6.52 -22.00
N ASP A 233 5.56 -6.72 -22.43
CA ASP A 233 4.83 -5.85 -23.34
C ASP A 233 4.16 -4.63 -22.69
N GLY A 234 4.29 -4.51 -21.35
CA GLY A 234 3.69 -3.43 -20.57
C GLY A 234 2.26 -3.69 -20.14
N SER A 235 1.73 -4.86 -20.38
CA SER A 235 0.51 -5.34 -19.74
C SER A 235 0.81 -5.92 -18.36
N PHE A 236 -0.19 -5.99 -17.50
CA PHE A 236 -0.10 -6.65 -16.20
C PHE A 236 -1.45 -7.25 -15.81
N ASP A 237 -1.40 -8.30 -14.99
CA ASP A 237 -2.55 -8.87 -14.31
C ASP A 237 -2.44 -8.62 -12.82
N THR A 238 -3.56 -8.46 -12.14
CA THR A 238 -3.61 -8.27 -10.69
C THR A 238 -4.90 -8.82 -10.08
N GLY A 239 -4.79 -9.31 -8.87
CA GLY A 239 -5.91 -9.76 -8.07
C GLY A 239 -5.57 -9.75 -6.58
N VAL A 240 -6.54 -10.10 -5.76
CA VAL A 240 -6.43 -10.11 -4.31
C VAL A 240 -6.60 -11.53 -3.79
N ASN A 241 -5.81 -11.88 -2.79
CA ASN A 241 -6.00 -13.08 -1.98
C ASN A 241 -6.33 -12.66 -0.54
N TYR A 242 -7.23 -13.40 0.08
CA TYR A 242 -7.57 -13.30 1.49
C TYR A 242 -7.15 -14.58 2.21
N LEU A 243 -6.74 -14.47 3.47
CA LEU A 243 -6.40 -15.64 4.29
C LEU A 243 -7.59 -16.60 4.37
N GLU A 244 -7.35 -17.86 4.04
CA GLU A 244 -8.31 -18.92 4.28
C GLU A 244 -8.43 -19.23 5.78
N ALA A 245 -9.62 -19.61 6.23
CA ALA A 245 -9.90 -20.02 7.62
C ALA A 245 -9.42 -19.01 8.68
N TRP A 246 -9.57 -17.70 8.38
CA TRP A 246 -9.33 -16.66 9.35
C TRP A 246 -10.54 -16.52 10.28
N HIS A 247 -10.31 -16.70 11.58
CA HIS A 247 -11.26 -16.34 12.62
C HIS A 247 -10.63 -15.21 13.42
N ALA A 248 -11.15 -13.99 13.32
CA ALA A 248 -10.83 -12.94 14.27
C ALA A 248 -11.14 -13.48 15.67
N GLY A 249 -10.16 -13.47 16.56
CA GLY A 249 -10.29 -14.07 17.89
C GLY A 249 -11.56 -13.58 18.58
N MET A 250 -12.52 -14.50 18.70
CA MET A 250 -13.63 -14.39 19.62
C MET A 250 -13.21 -15.17 20.87
N ASP A 251 -12.40 -14.55 21.74
CA ASP A 251 -12.21 -14.98 23.12
C ASP A 251 -12.43 -13.79 24.05
#